data_c56a844935bd30b1077a6a47f365db52
#
_entry.id   c56a844935bd30b1077a6a47f365db52
#
_cell.length_a   1.000
_cell.length_b   1.000
_cell.length_c   1.000
_cell.angle_alpha   90.00
_cell.angle_beta   90.00
_cell.angle_gamma   90.00
#
_symmetry.space_group_name_H-M   'P 1'
#
loop_
_entity.id
_entity.type
_entity.pdbx_description
1 polymer ?
#
loop_
_entity_poly.entity_id
_entity_poly.type
_entity_poly.pdbx_seq_one_letter_code
_entity_poly.pdbx_strand_id
1 'polypeptide(L)'
;MTADRIDEHKQKNHTCCFTGHRPQKLHLPENEVRSLLKKAIQQAISDGFTIFISGVALGVDLWDAEIVLDEKTNNQDIQLWCASPYKGFELRWRESEQNSYNRIMETADYVKHVCKRYVPSCFQTRNIYMVDRSCRVIAAFNGENGGTKNTIDYALKKDVEVINIFDK
;
A
#
# COMPACT_ATOMS: atom_id res chain seq x y z
N MET A 1 -0.47 -15.48 25.72
CA MET A 1 -0.06 -14.94 24.41
C MET A 1 1.17 -15.70 23.93
N THR A 2 1.11 -16.24 22.72
CA THR A 2 2.30 -16.85 22.10
C THR A 2 3.26 -15.76 21.64
N ALA A 3 4.55 -16.08 21.56
CA ALA A 3 5.59 -15.15 21.10
C ALA A 3 5.24 -14.51 19.74
N ASP A 4 4.61 -15.28 18.84
CA ASP A 4 4.20 -14.83 17.52
C ASP A 4 3.18 -13.68 17.57
N ARG A 5 2.25 -13.69 18.51
CA ARG A 5 1.26 -12.61 18.67
C ARG A 5 1.88 -11.32 19.21
N ILE A 6 2.92 -11.44 20.01
CA ILE A 6 3.64 -10.27 20.55
C ILE A 6 4.41 -9.58 19.43
N ASP A 7 5.02 -10.34 18.52
CA ASP A 7 5.75 -9.81 17.38
C ASP A 7 4.81 -9.16 16.35
N GLU A 8 3.64 -9.75 16.08
CA GLU A 8 2.62 -9.15 15.21
C GLU A 8 2.14 -7.79 15.73
N HIS A 9 1.91 -7.65 17.04
CA HIS A 9 1.52 -6.38 17.65
C HIS A 9 2.61 -5.32 17.57
N LYS A 10 3.87 -5.70 17.80
CA LYS A 10 5.01 -4.79 17.67
C LYS A 10 5.19 -4.33 16.23
N GLN A 11 5.05 -5.24 15.26
CA GLN A 11 5.16 -4.90 13.84
C GLN A 11 4.05 -3.97 13.39
N LYS A 12 2.80 -4.20 13.82
CA LYS A 12 1.65 -3.37 13.47
C LYS A 12 1.87 -1.90 13.83
N ASN A 13 2.46 -1.60 14.98
CA ASN A 13 2.72 -0.24 15.43
C ASN A 13 3.74 0.51 14.56
N HIS A 14 4.50 -0.20 13.74
CA HIS A 14 5.50 0.35 12.83
C HIS A 14 5.15 0.11 11.35
N THR A 15 3.91 -0.29 11.08
CA THR A 15 3.46 -0.65 9.74
C THR A 15 2.44 0.36 9.22
N CYS A 16 2.70 0.80 7.99
CA CYS A 16 1.85 1.69 7.23
C CYS A 16 1.42 0.98 5.94
N CYS A 17 0.20 1.19 5.49
CA CYS A 17 -0.24 0.70 4.19
C CYS A 17 -0.81 1.82 3.33
N PHE A 18 -1.15 1.50 2.10
CA PHE A 18 -1.59 2.46 1.11
C PHE A 18 -2.94 2.08 0.52
N THR A 19 -3.67 3.10 0.08
CA THR A 19 -4.84 2.94 -0.78
C THR A 19 -4.96 4.16 -1.70
N GLY A 20 -5.48 3.97 -2.90
CA GLY A 20 -5.63 5.09 -3.82
C GLY A 20 -6.46 4.73 -5.03
N HIS A 21 -7.08 5.76 -5.61
CA HIS A 21 -7.82 5.62 -6.86
C HIS A 21 -6.89 5.23 -8.03
N ARG A 22 -7.46 4.58 -9.03
CA ARG A 22 -6.78 4.32 -10.30
C ARG A 22 -6.41 5.66 -10.96
N PRO A 23 -5.33 5.70 -11.79
CA PRO A 23 -4.82 6.96 -12.34
C PRO A 23 -5.86 7.80 -13.06
N GLN A 24 -6.77 7.17 -13.80
CA GLN A 24 -7.81 7.87 -14.54
C GLN A 24 -8.83 8.60 -13.66
N LYS A 25 -8.93 8.26 -12.38
CA LYS A 25 -9.83 8.93 -11.40
C LYS A 25 -9.16 10.03 -10.60
N LEU A 26 -7.84 10.11 -10.64
CA LEU A 26 -7.09 11.04 -9.79
C LEU A 26 -7.15 12.49 -10.28
N HIS A 27 -7.28 12.71 -11.58
CA HIS A 27 -7.33 14.03 -12.23
C HIS A 27 -6.10 14.91 -11.94
N LEU A 28 -4.99 14.31 -11.55
CA LEU A 28 -3.71 14.96 -11.29
C LEU A 28 -2.60 14.22 -12.04
N PRO A 29 -1.56 14.95 -12.48
CA PRO A 29 -0.39 14.31 -13.10
C PRO A 29 0.32 13.36 -12.13
N GLU A 30 0.88 12.27 -12.67
CA GLU A 30 1.61 11.27 -11.89
C GLU A 30 2.71 11.89 -11.02
N ASN A 31 3.49 12.84 -11.58
CA ASN A 31 4.58 13.47 -10.85
C ASN A 31 4.11 14.25 -9.61
N GLU A 32 2.94 14.87 -9.66
CA GLU A 32 2.36 15.55 -8.50
C GLU A 32 1.90 14.55 -7.44
N VAL A 33 1.24 13.48 -7.85
CA VAL A 33 0.80 12.42 -6.92
C VAL A 33 2.02 11.76 -6.27
N ARG A 34 3.05 11.43 -7.05
CA ARG A 34 4.32 10.88 -6.53
C ARG A 34 4.98 11.80 -5.51
N SER A 35 4.99 13.10 -5.77
CA SER A 35 5.55 14.08 -4.84
C SER A 35 4.81 14.10 -3.50
N LEU A 36 3.48 14.07 -3.54
CA LEU A 36 2.65 14.02 -2.34
C LEU A 36 2.81 12.69 -1.58
N LEU A 37 2.88 11.58 -2.30
CA LEU A 37 3.15 10.26 -1.70
C LEU A 37 4.51 10.24 -1.00
N LYS A 38 5.53 10.76 -1.66
CA LYS A 38 6.89 10.82 -1.10
C LYS A 38 6.92 11.59 0.21
N LYS A 39 6.26 12.74 0.28
CA LYS A 39 6.15 13.53 1.52
C LYS A 39 5.48 12.73 2.63
N ALA A 40 4.38 12.05 2.32
CA ALA A 40 3.66 11.24 3.31
C ALA A 40 4.48 10.05 3.79
N ILE A 41 5.23 9.39 2.89
CA ILE A 41 6.12 8.28 3.23
C ILE A 41 7.28 8.78 4.10
N GLN A 42 7.92 9.87 3.73
CA GLN A 42 9.01 10.47 4.52
C GLN A 42 8.52 10.90 5.91
N GLN A 43 7.32 11.45 6.00
CA GLN A 43 6.72 11.79 7.30
C GLN A 43 6.48 10.52 8.13
N ALA A 44 5.98 9.46 7.53
CA ALA A 44 5.79 8.19 8.23
C ALA A 44 7.12 7.63 8.75
N ILE A 45 8.18 7.67 7.95
CA ILE A 45 9.53 7.25 8.37
C ILE A 45 10.00 8.09 9.56
N SER A 46 9.81 9.40 9.50
CA SER A 46 10.13 10.31 10.60
C SER A 46 9.34 10.00 11.87
N ASP A 47 8.09 9.54 11.72
CA ASP A 47 7.22 9.15 12.83
C ASP A 47 7.53 7.75 13.39
N GLY A 48 8.49 7.02 12.81
CA GLY A 48 8.94 5.71 13.30
C GLY A 48 8.40 4.51 12.53
N PHE A 49 7.72 4.71 11.41
CA PHE A 49 7.26 3.60 10.56
C PHE A 49 8.43 3.01 9.77
N THR A 50 8.52 1.69 9.75
CA THR A 50 9.59 0.96 9.07
C THR A 50 9.07 -0.06 8.06
N ILE A 51 7.82 -0.49 8.18
CA ILE A 51 7.19 -1.46 7.28
C ILE A 51 6.10 -0.76 6.48
N PHE A 52 6.15 -0.90 5.15
CA PHE A 52 5.17 -0.32 4.23
C PHE A 52 4.57 -1.43 3.38
N ILE A 53 3.24 -1.55 3.42
CA ILE A 53 2.52 -2.59 2.67
C ILE A 53 1.83 -1.94 1.48
N SER A 54 2.22 -2.35 0.27
CA SER A 54 1.59 -1.94 -0.99
C SER A 54 0.67 -3.02 -1.53
N GLY A 55 -0.48 -2.61 -2.05
CA GLY A 55 -1.41 -3.51 -2.74
C GLY A 55 -1.01 -3.83 -4.18
N VAL A 56 0.04 -3.22 -4.67
CA VAL A 56 0.67 -3.39 -5.99
C VAL A 56 -0.29 -3.31 -7.18
N ALA A 57 -1.39 -2.58 -7.03
CA ALA A 57 -2.31 -2.28 -8.12
C ALA A 57 -1.76 -1.15 -9.01
N LEU A 58 -2.28 -1.05 -10.22
CA LEU A 58 -1.89 0.01 -11.16
C LEU A 58 -2.07 1.41 -10.55
N GLY A 59 -1.13 2.28 -10.81
CA GLY A 59 -1.12 3.66 -10.36
C GLY A 59 -0.52 3.82 -8.99
N VAL A 60 -1.26 4.36 -8.05
CA VAL A 60 -0.77 4.75 -6.71
C VAL A 60 0.02 3.64 -6.02
N ASP A 61 -0.46 2.41 -6.06
CA ASP A 61 0.20 1.29 -5.37
C ASP A 61 1.57 0.95 -5.97
N LEU A 62 1.71 0.96 -7.29
CA LEU A 62 3.03 0.77 -7.91
C LEU A 62 3.95 1.95 -7.61
N TRP A 63 3.41 3.17 -7.62
CA TRP A 63 4.19 4.36 -7.33
C TRP A 63 4.66 4.39 -5.87
N ASP A 64 3.79 4.07 -4.93
CA ASP A 64 4.16 4.02 -3.52
C ASP A 64 5.26 2.98 -3.25
N ALA A 65 5.14 1.80 -3.88
CA ALA A 65 6.13 0.74 -3.76
C ALA A 65 7.51 1.18 -4.29
N GLU A 66 7.54 1.83 -5.44
CA GLU A 66 8.78 2.37 -6.01
C GLU A 66 9.42 3.42 -5.08
N ILE A 67 8.60 4.31 -4.51
CA ILE A 67 9.07 5.35 -3.58
C ILE A 67 9.64 4.72 -2.30
N VAL A 68 8.96 3.72 -1.75
CA VAL A 68 9.46 2.99 -0.56
C VAL A 68 10.80 2.32 -0.86
N LEU A 69 10.95 1.69 -2.02
CA LEU A 69 12.22 1.08 -2.42
C LEU A 69 13.34 2.12 -2.54
N ASP A 70 13.05 3.31 -3.06
CA ASP A 70 14.01 4.41 -3.11
C ASP A 70 14.43 4.86 -1.70
N GLU A 71 13.48 5.03 -0.79
CA GLU A 71 13.78 5.39 0.60
C GLU A 71 14.63 4.31 1.29
N LYS A 72 14.41 3.05 0.96
CA LYS A 72 15.20 1.93 1.49
C LYS A 72 16.68 2.04 1.12
N THR A 73 17.03 2.61 -0.03
CA THR A 73 18.43 2.80 -0.42
C THR A 73 19.20 3.69 0.56
N ASN A 74 18.52 4.61 1.23
CA ASN A 74 19.09 5.54 2.21
C ASN A 74 18.88 5.08 3.66
N ASN A 75 17.99 4.12 3.89
CA ASN A 75 17.66 3.61 5.23
C ASN A 75 17.32 2.12 5.14
N GLN A 76 18.27 1.28 5.49
CA GLN A 76 18.17 -0.19 5.39
C GLN A 76 17.13 -0.81 6.33
N ASP A 77 16.65 -0.06 7.33
CA ASP A 77 15.60 -0.53 8.24
C ASP A 77 14.21 -0.52 7.59
N ILE A 78 14.05 0.18 6.47
CA ILE A 78 12.79 0.26 5.74
C ILE A 78 12.55 -1.05 4.99
N GLN A 79 11.32 -1.58 5.10
CA GLN A 79 10.87 -2.78 4.41
C GLN A 79 9.66 -2.48 3.54
N LEU A 80 9.66 -3.06 2.35
CA LEU A 80 8.50 -3.09 1.47
C LEU A 80 7.86 -4.48 1.52
N TRP A 81 6.60 -4.53 1.91
CA TRP A 81 5.77 -5.73 1.84
C TRP A 81 4.73 -5.54 0.74
N CYS A 82 4.51 -6.56 -0.07
CA CYS A 82 3.54 -6.54 -1.15
C CYS A 82 2.39 -7.49 -0.84
N ALA A 83 1.17 -6.97 -0.90
CA ALA A 83 -0.06 -7.75 -0.74
C ALA A 83 -0.82 -7.77 -2.06
N SER A 84 -0.52 -8.75 -2.90
CA SER A 84 -1.23 -8.96 -4.17
C SER A 84 -2.59 -9.62 -3.91
N PRO A 85 -3.65 -9.22 -4.64
CA PRO A 85 -4.96 -9.86 -4.45
C PRO A 85 -4.94 -11.34 -4.82
N TYR A 86 -4.30 -11.71 -5.92
CA TYR A 86 -4.11 -13.09 -6.36
C TYR A 86 -2.95 -13.16 -7.36
N LYS A 87 -2.34 -14.33 -7.49
CA LYS A 87 -1.23 -14.55 -8.41
C LYS A 87 -1.71 -14.39 -9.86
N GLY A 88 -1.01 -13.56 -10.63
CA GLY A 88 -1.29 -13.37 -12.05
C GLY A 88 -2.24 -12.23 -12.36
N PHE A 89 -2.63 -11.39 -11.38
CA PHE A 89 -3.57 -10.30 -11.63
C PHE A 89 -3.01 -9.20 -12.54
N GLU A 90 -1.70 -9.14 -12.74
CA GLU A 90 -0.97 -8.22 -13.61
C GLU A 90 -0.90 -8.65 -15.08
N LEU A 91 -1.31 -9.88 -15.40
CA LEU A 91 -1.06 -10.48 -16.72
C LEU A 91 -1.74 -9.77 -17.90
N ARG A 92 -2.80 -8.98 -17.64
CA ARG A 92 -3.50 -8.20 -18.66
C ARG A 92 -3.05 -6.74 -18.76
N TRP A 93 -2.04 -6.36 -17.99
CA TRP A 93 -1.51 -5.01 -18.03
C TRP A 93 -0.56 -4.84 -19.21
N ARG A 94 -0.22 -3.59 -19.52
CA ARG A 94 0.81 -3.28 -20.52
C ARG A 94 2.15 -3.84 -20.05
N GLU A 95 3.01 -4.16 -21.01
CA GLU A 95 4.34 -4.75 -20.73
C GLU A 95 5.16 -3.88 -19.77
N SER A 96 5.17 -2.56 -19.96
CA SER A 96 5.91 -1.65 -19.07
C SER A 96 5.39 -1.69 -17.63
N GLU A 97 4.10 -1.81 -17.45
CA GLU A 97 3.47 -1.92 -16.12
C GLU A 97 3.74 -3.28 -15.48
N GLN A 98 3.69 -4.36 -16.26
CA GLN A 98 4.08 -5.69 -15.79
C GLN A 98 5.56 -5.73 -15.37
N ASN A 99 6.43 -5.08 -16.11
CA ASN A 99 7.86 -5.00 -15.78
C ASN A 99 8.09 -4.28 -14.46
N SER A 100 7.38 -3.18 -14.22
CA SER A 100 7.43 -2.47 -12.92
C SER A 100 6.93 -3.35 -11.78
N TYR A 101 5.80 -4.01 -11.96
CA TYR A 101 5.24 -4.96 -10.99
C TYR A 101 6.23 -6.07 -10.66
N ASN A 102 6.78 -6.72 -11.68
CA ASN A 102 7.73 -7.84 -11.48
C ASN A 102 8.98 -7.39 -10.74
N ARG A 103 9.54 -6.24 -11.07
CA ARG A 103 10.71 -5.68 -10.40
C ARG A 103 10.41 -5.39 -8.94
N ILE A 104 9.25 -4.81 -8.63
CA ILE A 104 8.81 -4.54 -7.26
C ILE A 104 8.67 -5.86 -6.48
N MET A 105 7.99 -6.85 -7.06
CA MET A 105 7.77 -8.14 -6.40
C MET A 105 9.07 -8.91 -6.13
N GLU A 106 10.04 -8.82 -7.04
CA GLU A 106 11.35 -9.45 -6.88
C GLU A 106 12.20 -8.77 -5.81
N THR A 107 12.03 -7.45 -5.64
CA THR A 107 12.83 -6.64 -4.72
C THR A 107 12.22 -6.53 -3.32
N ALA A 108 10.92 -6.77 -3.19
CA ALA A 108 10.20 -6.66 -1.92
C ALA A 108 10.78 -7.59 -0.85
N ASP A 109 10.71 -7.15 0.41
CA ASP A 109 11.16 -7.94 1.55
C ASP A 109 10.20 -9.10 1.87
N TYR A 110 8.90 -8.92 1.59
CA TYR A 110 7.88 -9.94 1.79
C TYR A 110 6.78 -9.78 0.74
N VAL A 111 6.29 -10.91 0.23
CA VAL A 111 5.20 -10.96 -0.76
C VAL A 111 4.12 -11.91 -0.28
N LYS A 112 2.87 -11.45 -0.29
CA LYS A 112 1.69 -12.26 0.02
C LYS A 112 0.68 -12.16 -1.12
N HIS A 113 0.30 -13.30 -1.70
CA HIS A 113 -0.89 -13.41 -2.53
C HIS A 113 -2.06 -13.75 -1.62
N VAL A 114 -2.94 -12.77 -1.37
CA VAL A 114 -3.95 -12.87 -0.30
C VAL A 114 -4.99 -13.96 -0.59
N CYS A 115 -5.44 -14.02 -1.85
CA CYS A 115 -6.37 -15.06 -2.30
C CYS A 115 -5.63 -16.07 -3.19
N LYS A 116 -6.04 -17.34 -3.11
CA LYS A 116 -5.41 -18.41 -3.92
C LYS A 116 -5.68 -18.23 -5.41
N ARG A 117 -6.84 -17.61 -5.76
CA ARG A 117 -7.28 -17.38 -7.13
C ARG A 117 -8.21 -16.18 -7.15
N TYR A 118 -8.51 -15.67 -8.35
CA TYR A 118 -9.49 -14.61 -8.52
C TYR A 118 -10.87 -15.04 -7.99
N VAL A 119 -11.43 -14.21 -7.12
CA VAL A 119 -12.85 -14.18 -6.74
C VAL A 119 -13.26 -12.70 -6.67
N PRO A 120 -14.56 -12.35 -6.89
CA PRO A 120 -14.97 -10.93 -6.93
C PRO A 120 -14.58 -10.11 -5.70
N SER A 121 -14.48 -10.73 -4.54
CA SER A 121 -14.15 -10.08 -3.27
C SER A 121 -12.64 -9.99 -2.99
N CYS A 122 -11.77 -10.50 -3.86
CA CYS A 122 -10.34 -10.62 -3.55
C CYS A 122 -9.65 -9.27 -3.33
N PHE A 123 -10.07 -8.22 -4.03
CA PHE A 123 -9.50 -6.87 -3.83
C PHE A 123 -9.84 -6.32 -2.46
N GLN A 124 -11.09 -6.47 -2.03
CA GLN A 124 -11.50 -6.03 -0.69
C GLN A 124 -10.85 -6.88 0.40
N THR A 125 -10.75 -8.19 0.20
CA THR A 125 -10.04 -9.10 1.11
C THR A 125 -8.59 -8.67 1.27
N ARG A 126 -7.90 -8.31 0.18
CA ARG A 126 -6.54 -7.79 0.19
C ARG A 126 -6.47 -6.47 0.96
N ASN A 127 -7.40 -5.55 0.73
CA ASN A 127 -7.42 -4.26 1.42
C ASN A 127 -7.59 -4.42 2.93
N ILE A 128 -8.49 -5.29 3.35
CA ILE A 128 -8.69 -5.65 4.77
C ILE A 128 -7.41 -6.23 5.37
N TYR A 129 -6.75 -7.13 4.64
CA TYR A 129 -5.48 -7.71 5.06
C TYR A 129 -4.44 -6.63 5.38
N MET A 130 -4.32 -5.63 4.52
CA MET A 130 -3.35 -4.53 4.71
C MET A 130 -3.71 -3.66 5.91
N VAL A 131 -4.97 -3.26 6.05
CA VAL A 131 -5.42 -2.40 7.14
C VAL A 131 -5.28 -3.11 8.49
N ASP A 132 -5.65 -4.39 8.57
CA ASP A 132 -5.56 -5.17 9.82
C ASP A 132 -4.13 -5.26 10.35
N ARG A 133 -3.12 -5.12 9.50
CA ARG A 133 -1.69 -5.20 9.85
C ARG A 133 -1.01 -3.86 9.99
N SER A 134 -1.78 -2.76 9.90
CA SER A 134 -1.23 -1.42 9.89
C SER A 134 -1.85 -0.55 10.97
N CYS A 135 -1.13 0.49 11.40
CA CYS A 135 -1.70 1.52 12.26
C CYS A 135 -1.81 2.89 11.58
N ARG A 136 -1.40 2.99 10.32
CA ARG A 136 -1.62 4.16 9.47
C ARG A 136 -1.92 3.72 8.04
N VAL A 137 -2.85 4.41 7.39
CA VAL A 137 -3.14 4.30 5.96
C VAL A 137 -2.78 5.62 5.30
N ILE A 138 -1.93 5.58 4.29
CA ILE A 138 -1.68 6.71 3.40
C ILE A 138 -2.62 6.55 2.20
N ALA A 139 -3.50 7.52 2.00
CA ALA A 139 -4.56 7.44 0.99
C ALA A 139 -4.40 8.53 -0.07
N ALA A 140 -4.62 8.16 -1.33
CA ALA A 140 -4.81 9.09 -2.44
C ALA A 140 -6.29 9.07 -2.82
N PHE A 141 -7.08 9.89 -2.11
CA PHE A 141 -8.54 9.86 -2.16
C PHE A 141 -9.13 11.22 -2.53
N ASN A 142 -9.95 11.24 -3.58
CA ASN A 142 -10.55 12.45 -4.12
C ASN A 142 -12.02 12.67 -3.69
N GLY A 143 -12.56 11.81 -2.82
CA GLY A 143 -13.95 11.88 -2.35
C GLY A 143 -14.93 10.96 -3.07
N GLU A 144 -14.54 10.33 -4.17
CA GLU A 144 -15.43 9.47 -4.94
C GLU A 144 -15.60 8.08 -4.32
N ASN A 145 -16.78 7.50 -4.48
CA ASN A 145 -17.06 6.12 -4.04
C ASN A 145 -16.20 5.10 -4.80
N GLY A 146 -15.89 3.98 -4.15
CA GLY A 146 -15.12 2.89 -4.72
C GLY A 146 -14.28 2.17 -3.67
N GLY A 147 -13.34 1.36 -4.13
CA GLY A 147 -12.49 0.55 -3.27
C GLY A 147 -11.65 1.38 -2.29
N THR A 148 -11.17 2.54 -2.70
CA THR A 148 -10.40 3.45 -1.84
C THR A 148 -11.25 3.96 -0.68
N LYS A 149 -12.48 4.42 -0.96
CA LYS A 149 -13.42 4.85 0.08
C LYS A 149 -13.74 3.71 1.03
N ASN A 150 -13.99 2.51 0.51
CA ASN A 150 -14.30 1.34 1.32
C ASN A 150 -13.13 1.00 2.26
N THR A 151 -11.89 1.10 1.77
CA THR A 151 -10.69 0.88 2.59
C THR A 151 -10.54 1.92 3.68
N ILE A 152 -10.78 3.20 3.37
CA ILE A 152 -10.74 4.30 4.34
C ILE A 152 -11.81 4.09 5.42
N ASP A 153 -13.04 3.79 5.03
CA ASP A 153 -14.15 3.56 5.96
C ASP A 153 -13.84 2.38 6.89
N TYR A 154 -13.27 1.31 6.37
CA TYR A 154 -12.82 0.16 7.15
C TYR A 154 -11.71 0.55 8.15
N ALA A 155 -10.72 1.32 7.70
CA ALA A 155 -9.62 1.79 8.56
C ALA A 155 -10.16 2.63 9.72
N LEU A 156 -11.05 3.58 9.45
CA LEU A 156 -11.66 4.44 10.47
C LEU A 156 -12.48 3.62 11.47
N LYS A 157 -13.21 2.63 11.00
CA LYS A 157 -13.97 1.70 11.87
C LYS A 157 -13.06 0.90 12.80
N LYS A 158 -11.83 0.63 12.37
CA LYS A 158 -10.82 -0.12 13.16
C LYS A 158 -9.89 0.79 13.94
N ASP A 159 -10.18 2.07 14.02
CA ASP A 159 -9.36 3.07 14.71
C ASP A 159 -7.93 3.17 14.13
N VAL A 160 -7.78 2.93 12.82
CA VAL A 160 -6.52 3.11 12.11
C VAL A 160 -6.45 4.52 11.54
N GLU A 161 -5.36 5.22 11.80
CA GLU A 161 -5.13 6.57 11.30
C GLU A 161 -5.13 6.61 9.77
N VAL A 162 -5.81 7.59 9.19
CA VAL A 162 -5.82 7.80 7.73
C VAL A 162 -5.22 9.17 7.41
N ILE A 163 -4.20 9.17 6.58
CA ILE A 163 -3.59 10.40 6.02
C ILE A 163 -3.95 10.46 4.55
N ASN A 164 -4.80 11.40 4.16
CA ASN A 164 -5.09 11.63 2.75
C ASN A 164 -4.09 12.64 2.20
N ILE A 165 -3.32 12.24 1.19
CA ILE A 165 -2.26 13.08 0.61
C ILE A 165 -2.79 14.36 -0.05
N PHE A 166 -4.09 14.41 -0.37
CA PHE A 166 -4.72 15.58 -0.97
C PHE A 166 -5.26 16.58 0.07
N ASP A 167 -5.27 16.22 1.33
CA ASP A 167 -5.67 17.14 2.41
C ASP A 167 -4.57 18.18 2.67
N LYS A 168 -4.99 19.40 2.92
CA LYS A 168 -4.07 20.51 3.22
C LYS A 168 -3.78 20.61 4.71
#